data_fd581ee0fd075b43ed2b821c6781fdd6
#
_entry.id   fd581ee0fd075b43ed2b821c6781fdd6
#
_cell.length_a   1.000
_cell.length_b   1.000
_cell.length_c   1.000
_cell.angle_alpha   90.00
_cell.angle_beta   90.00
_cell.angle_gamma   90.00
#
_symmetry.space_group_name_H-M   'P 1'
#
loop_
_entity.id
_entity.type
_entity.pdbx_description
1 polymer ?
#
loop_
_entity_poly.entity_id
_entity_poly.type
_entity_poly.pdbx_seq_one_letter_code
_entity_poly.pdbx_strand_id
1 'polypeptide(L)'
;MSISDQKDARDRMVQVVKWYLSAFHAGRGGSVAKKPYNPILGEIFQCHWTLPNDTEENAELVSEGPVPWVSKNSVTFVAEQISHHPPISAIYAECFNKKIQFNAHIWPRSKFLGMSIMVHNIGQGYVSCLEHDERYILTFPNVYSRSILTVPWLELGGECNISCSKSDYSANIIFHTNLSMGARSTELPLRFFFPKRQEVFLLN
;
A
#
# COMPACT_ATOMS: atom_id res chain seq x y z
N MET A 1 -3.78 -0.39 -16.50
CA MET A 1 -3.57 -1.85 -16.64
C MET A 1 -3.68 -2.44 -15.25
N SER A 2 -4.60 -3.37 -15.04
CA SER A 2 -4.84 -4.01 -13.74
C SER A 2 -3.90 -5.18 -13.50
N ILE A 3 -3.74 -5.61 -12.24
CA ILE A 3 -3.03 -6.84 -11.87
C ILE A 3 -3.68 -8.05 -12.57
N SER A 4 -5.01 -8.12 -12.57
CA SER A 4 -5.78 -9.21 -13.20
C SER A 4 -5.62 -9.29 -14.72
N ASP A 5 -5.25 -8.19 -15.40
CA ASP A 5 -5.09 -8.15 -16.84
C ASP A 5 -3.80 -8.87 -17.31
N GLN A 6 -2.87 -9.19 -16.39
CA GLN A 6 -1.60 -9.85 -16.71
C GLN A 6 -1.79 -11.38 -16.77
N LYS A 7 -1.36 -12.00 -17.86
CA LYS A 7 -1.45 -13.46 -18.04
C LYS A 7 -0.37 -14.21 -17.26
N ASP A 8 0.83 -13.67 -17.22
CA ASP A 8 1.98 -14.29 -16.56
C ASP A 8 2.02 -13.94 -15.07
N ALA A 9 2.30 -14.90 -14.20
CA ALA A 9 2.37 -14.72 -12.76
C ALA A 9 3.50 -13.76 -12.33
N ARG A 10 4.62 -13.78 -13.07
CA ARG A 10 5.72 -12.83 -12.89
C ARG A 10 5.26 -11.40 -13.15
N ASP A 11 4.56 -11.17 -14.25
CA ASP A 11 4.09 -9.84 -14.64
C ASP A 11 3.02 -9.34 -13.66
N ARG A 12 2.19 -10.23 -13.12
CA ARG A 12 1.26 -9.89 -12.04
C ARG A 12 2.00 -9.44 -10.78
N MET A 13 3.05 -10.15 -10.36
CA MET A 13 3.90 -9.73 -9.23
C MET A 13 4.54 -8.36 -9.48
N VAL A 14 5.09 -8.12 -10.67
CA VAL A 14 5.64 -6.82 -11.06
C VAL A 14 4.59 -5.72 -10.99
N GLN A 15 3.36 -6.01 -11.42
CA GLN A 15 2.26 -5.03 -11.35
C GLN A 15 1.82 -4.75 -9.91
N VAL A 16 1.82 -5.75 -9.03
CA VAL A 16 1.58 -5.55 -7.58
C VAL A 16 2.65 -4.64 -6.97
N VAL A 17 3.92 -4.87 -7.30
CA VAL A 17 5.03 -4.00 -6.83
C VAL A 17 4.89 -2.57 -7.36
N LYS A 18 4.55 -2.39 -8.64
CA LYS A 18 4.29 -1.05 -9.22
C LYS A 18 3.15 -0.34 -8.50
N TRP A 19 2.04 -1.04 -8.25
CA TRP A 19 0.92 -0.50 -7.49
C TRP A 19 1.35 -0.10 -6.07
N TYR A 20 2.06 -0.98 -5.37
CA TYR A 20 2.55 -0.73 -4.02
C TYR A 20 3.44 0.52 -3.93
N LEU A 21 4.39 0.66 -4.86
CA LEU A 21 5.29 1.82 -4.89
C LEU A 21 4.55 3.11 -5.29
N SER A 22 3.58 3.03 -6.21
CA SER A 22 2.80 4.19 -6.64
C SER A 22 1.96 4.79 -5.51
N ALA A 23 1.51 3.97 -4.55
CA ALA A 23 0.78 4.44 -3.38
C ALA A 23 1.62 5.39 -2.52
N PHE A 24 2.91 5.11 -2.33
CA PHE A 24 3.82 6.01 -1.60
C PHE A 24 4.16 7.28 -2.39
N HIS A 25 4.23 7.19 -3.71
CA HIS A 25 4.42 8.37 -4.57
C HIS A 25 3.21 9.31 -4.48
N ALA A 26 1.99 8.78 -4.53
CA ALA A 26 0.77 9.56 -4.40
C ALA A 26 0.67 10.29 -3.04
N GLY A 27 1.20 9.69 -1.96
CA GLY A 27 1.23 10.30 -0.63
C GLY A 27 2.22 11.47 -0.47
N ARG A 28 3.06 11.76 -1.47
CA ARG A 28 4.05 12.84 -1.43
C ARG A 28 3.49 14.25 -1.66
N GLY A 29 2.18 14.43 -1.77
CA GLY A 29 1.52 15.64 -2.25
C GLY A 29 1.65 16.92 -1.41
N GLY A 30 2.64 17.08 -0.54
CA GLY A 30 2.81 18.31 0.23
C GLY A 30 4.23 18.49 0.78
N SER A 31 4.70 19.74 0.78
CA SER A 31 6.01 20.14 1.33
C SER A 31 6.02 20.21 2.87
N VAL A 32 4.86 20.24 3.51
CA VAL A 32 4.71 20.35 4.96
C VAL A 32 4.00 19.13 5.51
N ALA A 33 4.68 18.46 6.45
CA ALA A 33 4.08 17.34 7.17
C ALA A 33 2.89 17.83 8.00
N LYS A 34 1.67 17.38 7.66
CA LYS A 34 0.46 17.66 8.42
C LYS A 34 0.21 16.52 9.39
N LYS A 35 0.03 16.85 10.68
CA LYS A 35 -0.37 15.86 11.68
C LYS A 35 -1.83 15.47 11.44
N PRO A 36 -2.15 14.20 11.11
CA PRO A 36 -3.53 13.75 11.05
C PRO A 36 -4.12 13.70 12.46
N TYR A 37 -5.44 13.89 12.57
CA TYR A 37 -6.14 13.55 13.80
C TYR A 37 -6.22 12.04 13.94
N ASN A 38 -6.11 11.53 15.17
CA ASN A 38 -6.36 10.13 15.45
C ASN A 38 -7.87 9.88 15.36
N PRO A 39 -8.31 8.88 14.60
CA PRO A 39 -9.72 8.50 14.57
C PRO A 39 -10.15 7.96 15.94
N ILE A 40 -11.41 8.13 16.28
CA ILE A 40 -11.99 7.53 17.48
C ILE A 40 -12.31 6.05 17.23
N LEU A 41 -12.46 5.29 18.32
CA LEU A 41 -12.83 3.87 18.22
C LEU A 41 -14.16 3.71 17.48
N GLY A 42 -14.18 2.85 16.45
CA GLY A 42 -15.35 2.61 15.61
C GLY A 42 -15.62 3.69 14.55
N GLU A 43 -14.75 4.69 14.41
CA GLU A 43 -14.85 5.65 13.32
C GLU A 43 -14.64 4.95 11.99
N ILE A 44 -15.57 5.19 11.05
CA ILE A 44 -15.59 4.56 9.73
C ILE A 44 -15.42 5.66 8.68
N PHE A 45 -14.53 5.42 7.72
CA PHE A 45 -14.38 6.23 6.51
C PHE A 45 -14.70 5.37 5.29
N GLN A 46 -15.56 5.87 4.41
CA GLN A 46 -15.96 5.19 3.17
C GLN A 46 -15.80 6.14 1.98
N CYS A 47 -15.31 5.60 0.87
CA CYS A 47 -15.25 6.32 -0.40
C CYS A 47 -15.21 5.35 -1.59
N HIS A 48 -15.37 5.89 -2.79
CA HIS A 48 -15.22 5.13 -4.03
C HIS A 48 -14.61 6.00 -5.13
N TRP A 49 -14.06 5.34 -6.13
CA TRP A 49 -13.55 5.96 -7.36
C TRP A 49 -14.08 5.19 -8.56
N THR A 50 -14.80 5.85 -9.44
CA THR A 50 -15.24 5.26 -10.72
C THR A 50 -14.06 5.20 -11.68
N LEU A 51 -13.86 4.03 -12.30
CA LEU A 51 -12.79 3.85 -13.26
C LEU A 51 -13.14 4.52 -14.59
N PRO A 52 -12.14 5.05 -15.35
CA PRO A 52 -12.36 5.59 -16.69
C PRO A 52 -13.00 4.53 -17.60
N ASN A 53 -13.87 4.94 -18.49
CA ASN A 53 -14.66 4.15 -19.44
C ASN A 53 -15.97 3.54 -18.87
N ASP A 54 -16.41 3.97 -17.71
CA ASP A 54 -17.76 3.67 -17.25
C ASP A 54 -18.69 4.80 -17.74
N THR A 55 -19.53 4.51 -18.72
CA THR A 55 -20.63 5.41 -19.12
C THR A 55 -21.77 5.15 -18.14
N GLU A 56 -22.09 6.14 -17.31
CA GLU A 56 -23.06 6.06 -16.19
C GLU A 56 -24.47 5.53 -16.60
N GLU A 57 -24.83 5.60 -17.87
CA GLU A 57 -26.19 5.30 -18.36
C GLU A 57 -26.60 3.82 -18.29
N ASN A 58 -25.65 2.86 -18.15
CA ASN A 58 -25.95 1.43 -18.05
C ASN A 58 -25.06 0.69 -17.05
N ALA A 59 -24.53 1.37 -16.03
CA ALA A 59 -23.66 0.75 -15.07
C ALA A 59 -24.41 -0.25 -14.19
N GLU A 60 -24.01 -1.51 -14.21
CA GLU A 60 -24.48 -2.49 -13.23
C GLU A 60 -24.01 -2.09 -11.83
N LEU A 61 -24.96 -1.94 -10.91
CA LEU A 61 -24.69 -1.53 -9.54
C LEU A 61 -24.38 -2.75 -8.66
N VAL A 62 -23.55 -2.53 -7.64
CA VAL A 62 -23.28 -3.50 -6.58
C VAL A 62 -24.32 -3.27 -5.47
N SER A 63 -25.03 -4.32 -5.06
CA SER A 63 -26.03 -4.24 -3.99
C SER A 63 -25.40 -4.34 -2.60
N GLU A 64 -24.24 -4.95 -2.49
CA GLU A 64 -23.53 -5.25 -1.25
C GLU A 64 -22.07 -4.78 -1.36
N GLY A 65 -21.38 -4.65 -0.22
CA GLY A 65 -19.97 -4.30 -0.18
C GLY A 65 -19.69 -3.02 0.61
N PRO A 66 -18.45 -2.52 0.56
CA PRO A 66 -18.01 -1.36 1.35
C PRO A 66 -18.80 -0.09 1.09
N VAL A 67 -19.19 0.12 -0.17
CA VAL A 67 -20.05 1.25 -0.59
C VAL A 67 -21.13 0.68 -1.51
N PRO A 68 -22.33 0.38 -0.98
CA PRO A 68 -23.45 -0.13 -1.78
C PRO A 68 -23.91 0.87 -2.84
N TRP A 69 -24.53 0.37 -3.92
CA TRP A 69 -25.15 1.15 -4.98
C TRP A 69 -24.17 1.95 -5.86
N VAL A 70 -22.91 1.59 -5.85
CA VAL A 70 -21.93 2.10 -6.82
C VAL A 70 -21.79 1.15 -8.01
N SER A 71 -21.25 1.66 -9.13
CA SER A 71 -20.94 0.84 -10.29
C SER A 71 -19.99 -0.31 -9.95
N LYS A 72 -20.21 -1.50 -10.50
CA LYS A 72 -19.28 -2.64 -10.42
C LYS A 72 -17.88 -2.31 -10.95
N ASN A 73 -17.77 -1.26 -11.77
CA ASN A 73 -16.49 -0.76 -12.30
C ASN A 73 -15.87 0.34 -11.41
N SER A 74 -16.25 0.42 -10.16
CA SER A 74 -15.67 1.33 -9.18
C SER A 74 -14.73 0.59 -8.24
N VAL A 75 -13.72 1.29 -7.75
CA VAL A 75 -12.94 0.87 -6.59
C VAL A 75 -13.64 1.41 -5.36
N THR A 76 -14.11 0.56 -4.49
CA THR A 76 -14.73 0.90 -3.21
C THR A 76 -13.71 0.74 -2.08
N PHE A 77 -13.82 1.58 -1.05
CA PHE A 77 -12.89 1.61 0.08
C PHE A 77 -13.65 1.86 1.37
N VAL A 78 -13.27 1.12 2.39
CA VAL A 78 -13.68 1.36 3.78
C VAL A 78 -12.47 1.22 4.71
N ALA A 79 -12.39 2.11 5.68
CA ALA A 79 -11.44 2.01 6.79
C ALA A 79 -12.18 2.17 8.11
N GLU A 80 -11.75 1.46 9.13
CA GLU A 80 -12.31 1.49 10.47
C GLU A 80 -11.20 1.51 11.52
N GLN A 81 -11.37 2.34 12.55
CA GLN A 81 -10.52 2.31 13.74
C GLN A 81 -11.02 1.22 14.69
N ILE A 82 -10.40 0.04 14.58
CA ILE A 82 -10.83 -1.15 15.35
C ILE A 82 -10.27 -1.23 16.78
N SER A 83 -9.24 -0.43 17.07
CA SER A 83 -8.69 -0.25 18.42
C SER A 83 -8.13 1.16 18.56
N HIS A 84 -8.24 1.74 19.76
CA HIS A 84 -7.68 3.06 20.04
C HIS A 84 -6.42 2.99 20.93
N HIS A 85 -6.35 2.02 21.80
CA HIS A 85 -5.18 1.74 22.64
C HIS A 85 -4.86 0.23 22.64
N PRO A 86 -3.92 -0.22 21.81
CA PRO A 86 -3.12 0.51 20.82
C PRO A 86 -3.95 0.97 19.60
N PRO A 87 -3.52 2.03 18.90
CA PRO A 87 -4.23 2.50 17.71
C PRO A 87 -4.06 1.50 16.57
N ILE A 88 -5.16 0.87 16.13
CA ILE A 88 -5.17 -0.09 15.03
C ILE A 88 -6.29 0.29 14.07
N SER A 89 -5.94 0.46 12.81
CA SER A 89 -6.90 0.67 11.73
C SER A 89 -6.97 -0.56 10.83
N ALA A 90 -8.18 -0.98 10.49
CA ALA A 90 -8.45 -1.97 9.46
C ALA A 90 -8.91 -1.28 8.18
N ILE A 91 -8.54 -1.83 7.05
CA ILE A 91 -8.81 -1.27 5.71
C ILE A 91 -9.31 -2.39 4.81
N TYR A 92 -10.34 -2.11 4.04
CA TYR A 92 -10.79 -2.98 2.96
C TYR A 92 -11.09 -2.15 1.71
N ALA A 93 -10.69 -2.67 0.56
CA ALA A 93 -11.02 -2.10 -0.74
C ALA A 93 -11.26 -3.20 -1.75
N GLU A 94 -12.14 -2.96 -2.73
CA GLU A 94 -12.38 -3.90 -3.79
C GLU A 94 -12.77 -3.23 -5.11
N CYS A 95 -12.53 -3.94 -6.21
CA CYS A 95 -13.09 -3.65 -7.51
C CYS A 95 -13.77 -4.92 -8.04
N PHE A 96 -15.10 -4.93 -8.09
CA PHE A 96 -15.89 -6.11 -8.42
C PHE A 96 -15.56 -6.62 -9.83
N ASN A 97 -15.57 -5.76 -10.84
CA ASN A 97 -15.30 -6.14 -12.23
C ASN A 97 -13.87 -6.64 -12.46
N LYS A 98 -12.91 -6.14 -11.68
CA LYS A 98 -11.51 -6.59 -11.77
C LYS A 98 -11.22 -7.78 -10.89
N LYS A 99 -12.18 -8.22 -10.08
CA LYS A 99 -12.03 -9.34 -9.13
C LYS A 99 -10.79 -9.20 -8.26
N ILE A 100 -10.53 -7.96 -7.81
CA ILE A 100 -9.40 -7.61 -6.94
C ILE A 100 -9.96 -7.11 -5.63
N GLN A 101 -9.40 -7.63 -4.54
CA GLN A 101 -9.68 -7.21 -3.18
C GLN A 101 -8.37 -6.87 -2.48
N PHE A 102 -8.43 -5.86 -1.62
CA PHE A 102 -7.33 -5.49 -0.74
C PHE A 102 -7.85 -5.39 0.68
N ASN A 103 -7.19 -6.03 1.62
CA ASN A 103 -7.44 -5.83 3.04
C ASN A 103 -6.12 -5.65 3.80
N ALA A 104 -6.14 -4.83 4.82
CA ALA A 104 -4.97 -4.57 5.63
C ALA A 104 -5.37 -4.20 7.06
N HIS A 105 -4.43 -4.40 7.97
CA HIS A 105 -4.47 -3.79 9.29
C HIS A 105 -3.13 -3.15 9.58
N ILE A 106 -3.15 -1.99 10.23
CA ILE A 106 -1.96 -1.21 10.53
C ILE A 106 -2.02 -0.74 11.97
N TRP A 107 -0.94 -1.04 12.71
CA TRP A 107 -0.68 -0.51 14.04
C TRP A 107 0.57 0.38 14.00
N PRO A 108 0.42 1.72 13.96
CA PRO A 108 1.54 2.64 14.01
C PRO A 108 2.08 2.76 15.44
N ARG A 109 3.34 2.38 15.63
CA ARG A 109 4.04 2.51 16.91
C ARG A 109 5.16 3.55 16.78
N SER A 110 5.02 4.66 17.49
CA SER A 110 6.02 5.73 17.45
C SER A 110 7.16 5.50 18.46
N LYS A 111 8.38 5.93 18.06
CA LYS A 111 9.57 5.95 18.90
C LYS A 111 10.31 7.27 18.70
N PHE A 112 10.62 7.95 19.81
CA PHE A 112 11.45 9.15 19.79
C PHE A 112 12.94 8.78 19.69
N LEU A 113 13.64 9.44 18.78
CA LEU A 113 15.06 9.21 18.48
C LEU A 113 15.92 10.48 18.70
N GLY A 114 15.51 11.37 19.60
CA GLY A 114 16.18 12.66 19.87
C GLY A 114 15.76 13.73 18.86
N MET A 115 16.45 13.82 17.72
CA MET A 115 16.15 14.80 16.65
C MET A 115 15.10 14.31 15.64
N SER A 116 14.56 13.12 15.82
CA SER A 116 13.60 12.51 14.91
C SER A 116 12.59 11.62 15.63
N ILE A 117 11.48 11.37 14.96
CA ILE A 117 10.47 10.40 15.39
C ILE A 117 10.40 9.31 14.33
N MET A 118 10.50 8.06 14.74
CA MET A 118 10.24 6.89 13.91
C MET A 118 8.82 6.38 14.17
N VAL A 119 8.08 6.07 13.13
CA VAL A 119 6.82 5.34 13.21
C VAL A 119 7.03 3.98 12.57
N HIS A 120 6.93 2.94 13.38
CA HIS A 120 6.96 1.57 12.92
C HIS A 120 5.54 1.12 12.58
N ASN A 121 5.28 0.84 11.32
CA ASN A 121 3.97 0.38 10.83
C ASN A 121 3.89 -1.14 10.94
N ILE A 122 3.35 -1.62 12.06
CA ILE A 122 3.16 -3.05 12.32
C ILE A 122 1.87 -3.50 11.66
N GLY A 123 1.91 -4.59 10.92
CA GLY A 123 0.76 -5.16 10.25
C GLY A 123 1.09 -5.72 8.88
N GLN A 124 0.06 -6.17 8.21
CA GLN A 124 0.15 -6.77 6.88
C GLN A 124 -1.02 -6.33 6.01
N GLY A 125 -0.77 -6.27 4.71
CA GLY A 125 -1.79 -6.11 3.70
C GLY A 125 -1.89 -7.36 2.83
N TYR A 126 -3.07 -7.59 2.28
CA TYR A 126 -3.38 -8.73 1.45
C TYR A 126 -4.07 -8.23 0.18
N VAL A 127 -3.45 -8.44 -0.97
CA VAL A 127 -4.08 -8.24 -2.27
C VAL A 127 -4.53 -9.60 -2.80
N SER A 128 -5.82 -9.77 -3.01
CA SER A 128 -6.39 -10.99 -3.58
C SER A 128 -6.80 -10.74 -5.03
N CYS A 129 -6.24 -11.51 -5.95
CA CYS A 129 -6.61 -11.55 -7.35
C CYS A 129 -7.45 -12.80 -7.58
N LEU A 130 -8.78 -12.66 -7.46
CA LEU A 130 -9.72 -13.78 -7.44
C LEU A 130 -9.75 -14.55 -8.76
N GLU A 131 -9.49 -13.89 -9.89
CA GLU A 131 -9.47 -14.51 -11.20
C GLU A 131 -8.35 -15.54 -11.35
N HIS A 132 -7.22 -15.30 -10.71
CA HIS A 132 -6.06 -16.19 -10.72
C HIS A 132 -5.93 -17.00 -9.44
N ASP A 133 -6.84 -16.81 -8.47
CA ASP A 133 -6.80 -17.41 -7.14
C ASP A 133 -5.42 -17.16 -6.46
N GLU A 134 -4.86 -15.97 -6.64
CA GLU A 134 -3.60 -15.54 -6.07
C GLU A 134 -3.82 -14.57 -4.93
N ARG A 135 -3.03 -14.73 -3.86
CA ARG A 135 -3.02 -13.83 -2.71
C ARG A 135 -1.61 -13.36 -2.44
N TYR A 136 -1.42 -12.04 -2.51
CA TYR A 136 -0.16 -11.37 -2.24
C TYR A 136 -0.18 -10.81 -0.82
N ILE A 137 0.80 -11.20 -0.02
CA ILE A 137 0.99 -10.71 1.35
C ILE A 137 2.07 -9.64 1.30
N LEU A 138 1.79 -8.45 1.86
CA LEU A 138 2.73 -7.33 1.86
C LEU A 138 2.89 -6.74 3.26
N THR A 139 4.09 -6.21 3.52
CA THR A 139 4.42 -5.47 4.74
C THR A 139 4.60 -3.99 4.44
N PHE A 140 4.71 -3.15 5.48
CA PHE A 140 4.76 -1.70 5.36
C PHE A 140 6.12 -1.14 5.78
N PRO A 141 6.62 -0.06 5.12
CA PRO A 141 7.85 0.60 5.52
C PRO A 141 7.66 1.39 6.82
N ASN A 142 8.77 1.64 7.50
CA ASN A 142 8.80 2.61 8.59
C ASN A 142 8.77 4.03 8.03
N VAL A 143 8.19 4.95 8.79
CA VAL A 143 8.19 6.38 8.49
C VAL A 143 9.08 7.10 9.49
N TYR A 144 9.92 8.00 9.02
CA TYR A 144 10.76 8.84 9.85
C TYR A 144 10.42 10.30 9.63
N SER A 145 10.06 11.01 10.70
CA SER A 145 10.02 12.46 10.74
C SER A 145 11.35 12.96 11.27
N ARG A 146 12.13 13.59 10.40
CA ARG A 146 13.48 14.10 10.69
C ARG A 146 13.45 15.58 10.99
N SER A 147 14.51 16.05 11.67
CA SER A 147 14.72 17.50 11.95
C SER A 147 13.53 18.18 12.63
N ILE A 148 12.89 17.51 13.59
CA ILE A 148 11.66 17.95 14.23
C ILE A 148 11.77 19.31 14.95
N LEU A 149 12.99 19.75 15.25
CA LEU A 149 13.28 21.03 15.92
C LEU A 149 13.63 22.16 14.93
N THR A 150 13.75 21.87 13.63
CA THR A 150 14.12 22.83 12.60
C THR A 150 13.11 22.78 11.44
N VAL A 151 13.55 22.35 10.25
CA VAL A 151 12.68 22.14 9.11
C VAL A 151 12.34 20.66 9.01
N PRO A 152 11.14 20.22 9.46
CA PRO A 152 10.79 18.82 9.47
C PRO A 152 10.57 18.28 8.07
N TRP A 153 11.02 17.06 7.83
CA TRP A 153 10.79 16.32 6.59
C TRP A 153 10.53 14.83 6.87
N LEU A 154 9.85 14.17 5.93
CA LEU A 154 9.48 12.77 6.04
C LEU A 154 10.29 11.91 5.07
N GLU A 155 10.69 10.74 5.53
CA GLU A 155 11.29 9.71 4.70
C GLU A 155 10.74 8.33 5.06
N LEU A 156 10.75 7.44 4.08
CA LEU A 156 10.48 6.02 4.28
C LEU A 156 11.79 5.28 4.52
N GLY A 157 11.76 4.23 5.32
CA GLY A 157 12.92 3.41 5.55
C GLY A 157 12.56 1.99 5.98
N GLY A 158 13.51 1.09 5.78
CA GLY A 158 13.37 -0.31 6.14
C GLY A 158 13.08 -1.21 4.95
N GLU A 159 12.88 -2.47 5.25
CA GLU A 159 12.67 -3.55 4.28
C GLU A 159 11.21 -3.98 4.28
N CYS A 160 10.65 -4.12 3.08
CA CYS A 160 9.30 -4.60 2.87
C CYS A 160 9.30 -5.81 1.95
N ASN A 161 8.44 -6.76 2.26
CA ASN A 161 8.31 -7.98 1.47
C ASN A 161 6.91 -8.06 0.87
N ILE A 162 6.85 -8.51 -0.39
CA ILE A 162 5.61 -8.93 -1.06
C ILE A 162 5.80 -10.37 -1.49
N SER A 163 4.91 -11.26 -1.12
CA SER A 163 5.00 -12.68 -1.47
C SER A 163 3.66 -13.26 -1.88
N CYS A 164 3.69 -14.20 -2.81
CA CYS A 164 2.54 -14.98 -3.23
C CYS A 164 2.92 -16.47 -3.21
N SER A 165 2.33 -17.22 -2.27
CA SER A 165 2.64 -18.64 -2.10
C SER A 165 2.20 -19.51 -3.27
N LYS A 166 1.13 -19.12 -3.98
CA LYS A 166 0.62 -19.92 -5.11
C LYS A 166 1.52 -19.84 -6.33
N SER A 167 2.03 -18.66 -6.64
CA SER A 167 2.92 -18.45 -7.79
C SER A 167 4.40 -18.65 -7.44
N ASP A 168 4.71 -18.73 -6.14
CA ASP A 168 6.06 -18.82 -5.57
C ASP A 168 6.97 -17.61 -5.94
N TYR A 169 6.35 -16.48 -6.33
CA TYR A 169 7.06 -15.24 -6.55
C TYR A 169 7.08 -14.38 -5.28
N SER A 170 8.19 -13.70 -5.07
CA SER A 170 8.34 -12.70 -4.01
C SER A 170 9.17 -11.52 -4.48
N ALA A 171 8.94 -10.37 -3.85
CA ALA A 171 9.71 -9.15 -4.07
C ALA A 171 10.16 -8.59 -2.73
N ASN A 172 11.41 -8.18 -2.66
CA ASN A 172 11.97 -7.48 -1.51
C ASN A 172 12.25 -6.03 -1.92
N ILE A 173 11.72 -5.08 -1.15
CA ILE A 173 11.79 -3.64 -1.41
C ILE A 173 12.53 -3.00 -0.24
N ILE A 174 13.66 -2.35 -0.51
CA ILE A 174 14.44 -1.66 0.51
C ILE A 174 14.29 -0.16 0.33
N PHE A 175 13.72 0.51 1.34
CA PHE A 175 13.68 1.96 1.41
C PHE A 175 14.92 2.46 2.15
N HIS A 176 15.81 3.15 1.43
CA HIS A 176 17.00 3.74 2.03
C HIS A 176 16.69 5.12 2.60
N THR A 177 17.12 5.32 3.86
CA THR A 177 17.07 6.64 4.47
C THR A 177 18.31 7.46 4.07
N ASN A 178 18.16 8.79 3.95
CA ASN A 178 19.26 9.69 3.59
C ASN A 178 20.46 9.62 4.57
N LEU A 179 20.23 9.20 5.81
CA LEU A 179 21.30 8.98 6.80
C LEU A 179 22.15 7.73 6.52
N SER A 180 21.60 6.75 5.81
CA SER A 180 22.34 5.52 5.46
C SER A 180 23.17 5.63 4.18
N MET A 181 22.91 6.66 3.40
CA MET A 181 23.53 6.89 2.10
C MET A 181 24.19 8.26 2.10
N GLY A 182 25.40 8.43 2.52
CA GLY A 182 26.16 9.70 2.58
C GLY A 182 26.11 10.62 1.33
N ALA A 183 25.12 10.45 0.47
CA ALA A 183 24.77 11.28 -0.69
C ALA A 183 23.28 11.08 -1.04
N ARG A 184 22.66 12.10 -1.61
CA ARG A 184 21.30 12.07 -2.16
C ARG A 184 21.21 11.06 -3.33
N SER A 185 20.88 9.82 -3.07
CA SER A 185 20.50 8.90 -4.14
C SER A 185 18.99 8.75 -4.16
N THR A 186 18.41 8.99 -5.34
CA THR A 186 17.00 8.81 -5.65
C THR A 186 16.67 7.37 -6.03
N GLU A 187 17.61 6.46 -5.93
CA GLU A 187 17.48 5.08 -6.38
C GLU A 187 16.88 4.21 -5.26
N LEU A 188 15.75 3.56 -5.57
CA LEU A 188 15.17 2.49 -4.75
C LEU A 188 15.70 1.16 -5.30
N PRO A 189 16.59 0.46 -4.61
CA PRO A 189 16.97 -0.88 -5.04
C PRO A 189 15.81 -1.84 -4.77
N LEU A 190 15.21 -2.31 -5.85
CA LEU A 190 14.21 -3.35 -5.86
C LEU A 190 14.89 -4.68 -6.14
N ARG A 191 14.72 -5.65 -5.25
CA ARG A 191 15.17 -7.02 -5.47
C ARG A 191 13.95 -7.91 -5.65
N PHE A 192 13.87 -8.55 -6.81
CA PHE A 192 12.91 -9.61 -7.07
C PHE A 192 13.56 -10.97 -6.85
N PHE A 193 12.93 -11.82 -6.06
CA PHE A 193 13.33 -13.20 -5.88
C PHE A 193 12.40 -14.09 -6.72
N PHE A 194 13.02 -14.86 -7.60
CA PHE A 194 12.33 -15.91 -8.35
C PHE A 194 12.75 -17.27 -7.80
N PRO A 195 11.86 -18.28 -7.80
CA PRO A 195 12.17 -19.59 -7.22
C PRO A 195 13.40 -20.29 -7.80
N LYS A 196 13.92 -19.83 -8.96
CA LYS A 196 15.04 -20.44 -9.65
C LYS A 196 16.18 -19.49 -10.09
N ARG A 197 16.06 -18.15 -9.92
CA ARG A 197 17.13 -17.18 -10.23
C ARG A 197 16.94 -15.89 -9.44
N GLN A 198 18.02 -15.38 -8.85
CA GLN A 198 18.08 -14.01 -8.33
C GLN A 198 18.23 -13.03 -9.51
N GLU A 199 17.20 -12.28 -9.82
CA GLU A 199 17.31 -11.13 -10.73
C GLU A 199 17.10 -9.86 -9.91
N VAL A 200 18.07 -8.94 -10.00
CA VAL A 200 18.01 -7.60 -9.39
C VAL A 200 17.58 -6.63 -10.47
N PHE A 201 16.45 -5.96 -10.29
CA PHE A 201 16.03 -4.85 -11.14
C PHE A 201 16.17 -3.55 -10.36
N LEU A 202 16.92 -2.62 -10.91
CA LEU A 202 16.93 -1.23 -10.48
C LEU A 202 15.85 -0.50 -11.31
N LEU A 203 14.85 0.07 -10.67
CA LEU A 203 13.92 1.00 -11.31
C LEU A 203 14.45 2.40 -11.07
N ASN A 204 14.83 3.07 -12.16
CA ASN A 204 15.18 4.50 -12.18
C ASN A 204 13.92 5.37 -12.13
#